data_4c09cddc773694db10511ba61f5e8e01
#
_entry.id   4c09cddc773694db10511ba61f5e8e01
#
_cell.length_a   1.000
_cell.length_b   1.000
_cell.length_c   1.000
_cell.angle_alpha   90.00
_cell.angle_beta   90.00
_cell.angle_gamma   90.00
#
_symmetry.space_group_name_H-M   'P 1'
#
loop_
_entity.id
_entity.type
_entity.pdbx_description
1 polymer ?
#
loop_
_entity_poly.entity_id
_entity_poly.type
_entity_poly.pdbx_seq_one_letter_code
_entity_poly.pdbx_strand_id
1 'polypeptide(L)'
;MKEGLRKMGWALLFFGIALWVLNKYVFDLTSAAEWVTGQLPWYLVALTMFASEIMVGILPPDLFIIWTKSLSHPWLMVGILASLSYLAGVISYGIGQQLHRLPRVKRWVDEKFAAQFTQIRRFGGLLVVLAALTPLPFPLVSTIAGMVGYRFQWYLWAALTRFIRFALYAAVIFGLV
;
A
#
# COMPACT_ATOMS: atom_id res chain seq x y z
N MET A 1 10.92 -22.18 13.75
CA MET A 1 11.04 -20.70 13.61
C MET A 1 12.06 -20.27 12.55
N LYS A 2 13.30 -20.77 12.57
CA LYS A 2 14.36 -20.35 11.61
C LYS A 2 14.05 -20.65 10.13
N GLU A 3 13.36 -21.75 9.82
CA GLU A 3 12.99 -22.09 8.43
C GLU A 3 11.89 -21.19 7.85
N GLY A 4 10.93 -20.74 8.66
CA GLY A 4 9.89 -19.82 8.23
C GLY A 4 10.44 -18.43 7.89
N LEU A 5 11.35 -17.91 8.72
CA LEU A 5 12.05 -16.65 8.47
C LEU A 5 12.92 -16.72 7.19
N ARG A 6 13.60 -17.85 6.97
CA ARG A 6 14.44 -18.05 5.77
C ARG A 6 13.58 -18.10 4.50
N LYS A 7 12.45 -18.82 4.53
CA LYS A 7 11.49 -18.88 3.40
C LYS A 7 10.87 -17.51 3.12
N MET A 8 10.54 -16.75 4.16
CA MET A 8 10.01 -15.38 4.02
C MET A 8 11.08 -14.42 3.46
N GLY A 9 12.33 -14.53 3.92
CA GLY A 9 13.45 -13.76 3.37
C GLY A 9 13.68 -14.06 1.88
N TRP A 10 13.66 -15.32 1.48
CA TRP A 10 13.77 -15.72 0.07
C TRP A 10 12.58 -15.26 -0.77
N ALA A 11 11.34 -15.31 -0.22
CA ALA A 11 10.15 -14.81 -0.92
C ALA A 11 10.22 -13.29 -1.13
N LEU A 12 10.67 -12.52 -0.13
CA LEU A 12 10.87 -11.08 -0.25
C LEU A 12 11.98 -10.73 -1.25
N LEU A 13 13.08 -11.49 -1.23
CA LEU A 13 14.20 -11.35 -2.18
C LEU A 13 13.75 -11.65 -3.61
N PHE A 14 13.02 -12.75 -3.81
CA PHE A 14 12.47 -13.13 -5.12
C PHE A 14 11.46 -12.09 -5.61
N PHE A 15 10.59 -11.59 -4.75
CA PHE A 15 9.63 -10.55 -5.08
C PHE A 15 10.34 -9.23 -5.43
N GLY A 16 11.37 -8.84 -4.66
CA GLY A 16 12.19 -7.67 -4.96
C GLY A 16 12.94 -7.80 -6.30
N ILE A 17 13.51 -8.96 -6.57
CA ILE A 17 14.19 -9.24 -7.85
C ILE A 17 13.17 -9.27 -9.00
N ALA A 18 12.01 -9.87 -8.80
CA ALA A 18 10.93 -9.89 -9.80
C ALA A 18 10.44 -8.48 -10.14
N LEU A 19 10.24 -7.62 -9.13
CA LEU A 19 9.90 -6.21 -9.33
C LEU A 19 11.01 -5.44 -10.04
N TRP A 20 12.28 -5.69 -9.69
CA TRP A 20 13.41 -5.05 -10.33
C TRP A 20 13.57 -5.47 -11.79
N VAL A 21 13.38 -6.76 -12.10
CA VAL A 21 13.39 -7.29 -13.47
C VAL A 21 12.22 -6.76 -14.29
N LEU A 22 11.02 -6.73 -13.72
CA LEU A 22 9.82 -6.13 -14.35
C LEU A 22 10.05 -4.64 -14.65
N ASN A 23 10.62 -3.90 -13.70
CA ASN A 23 10.92 -2.48 -13.90
C ASN A 23 11.98 -2.27 -14.99
N LYS A 24 12.99 -3.13 -15.07
CA LYS A 24 14.13 -2.95 -15.99
C LYS A 24 13.86 -3.45 -17.41
N TYR A 25 13.04 -4.51 -17.58
CA TYR A 25 12.93 -5.22 -18.85
C TYR A 25 11.52 -5.21 -19.47
N VAL A 26 10.47 -4.94 -18.71
CA VAL A 26 9.09 -5.05 -19.20
C VAL A 26 8.36 -3.70 -19.19
N PHE A 27 8.63 -2.85 -18.22
CA PHE A 27 8.04 -1.52 -18.11
C PHE A 27 9.09 -0.54 -17.61
N ASP A 28 9.37 0.47 -18.40
CA ASP A 28 9.99 1.68 -17.89
C ASP A 28 8.91 2.47 -17.12
N LEU A 29 8.71 2.04 -15.85
CA LEU A 29 7.70 2.63 -14.95
C LEU A 29 7.95 4.13 -14.75
N THR A 30 9.20 4.57 -14.90
CA THR A 30 9.56 5.99 -14.79
C THR A 30 9.07 6.76 -16.00
N SER A 31 9.31 6.27 -17.21
CA SER A 31 8.83 6.94 -18.44
C SER A 31 7.31 6.85 -18.59
N ALA A 32 6.68 5.76 -18.13
CA ALA A 32 5.21 5.68 -18.08
C ALA A 32 4.63 6.68 -17.07
N ALA A 33 5.26 6.82 -15.90
CA ALA A 33 4.85 7.80 -14.89
C ALA A 33 5.06 9.23 -15.40
N GLU A 34 6.19 9.54 -16.03
CA GLU A 34 6.47 10.84 -16.65
C GLU A 34 5.47 11.17 -17.75
N TRP A 35 5.12 10.20 -18.59
CA TRP A 35 4.09 10.40 -19.62
C TRP A 35 2.72 10.71 -19.00
N VAL A 36 2.30 9.94 -17.99
CA VAL A 36 1.03 10.16 -17.29
C VAL A 36 1.02 11.52 -16.59
N THR A 37 2.12 11.88 -15.93
CA THR A 37 2.19 13.13 -15.17
C THR A 37 2.40 14.37 -16.02
N GLY A 38 2.97 14.22 -17.22
CA GLY A 38 3.21 15.34 -18.14
C GLY A 38 2.03 15.68 -19.05
N GLN A 39 1.16 14.70 -19.36
CA GLN A 39 0.06 14.85 -20.31
C GLN A 39 -1.31 15.02 -19.64
N LEU A 40 -1.46 14.58 -18.39
CA LEU A 40 -2.76 14.55 -17.71
C LEU A 40 -2.91 15.73 -16.73
N PRO A 41 -4.13 16.27 -16.60
CA PRO A 41 -4.42 17.23 -15.55
C PRO A 41 -4.27 16.57 -14.17
N TRP A 42 -3.92 17.37 -13.17
CA TRP A 42 -3.55 16.90 -11.83
C TRP A 42 -4.57 15.94 -11.18
N TYR A 43 -5.87 16.16 -11.41
CA TYR A 43 -6.92 15.31 -10.85
C TYR A 43 -6.94 13.91 -11.49
N LEU A 44 -6.60 13.77 -12.77
CA LEU A 44 -6.48 12.47 -13.41
C LEU A 44 -5.23 11.71 -12.92
N VAL A 45 -4.13 12.42 -12.68
CA VAL A 45 -2.93 11.82 -12.07
C VAL A 45 -3.24 11.29 -10.68
N ALA A 46 -3.93 12.09 -9.85
CA ALA A 46 -4.36 11.69 -8.51
C ALA A 46 -5.33 10.48 -8.55
N LEU A 47 -6.26 10.48 -9.52
CA LEU A 47 -7.20 9.36 -9.73
C LEU A 47 -6.48 8.08 -10.18
N THR A 48 -5.48 8.21 -11.06
CA THR A 48 -4.65 7.08 -11.52
C THR A 48 -3.89 6.46 -10.35
N MET A 49 -3.29 7.27 -9.48
CA MET A 49 -2.67 6.80 -8.26
C MET A 49 -3.67 6.06 -7.36
N PHE A 50 -4.84 6.66 -7.12
CA PHE A 50 -5.88 6.08 -6.29
C PHE A 50 -6.37 4.71 -6.83
N ALA A 51 -6.64 4.64 -8.15
CA ALA A 51 -7.04 3.41 -8.81
C ALA A 51 -5.94 2.34 -8.73
N SER A 52 -4.68 2.72 -8.97
CA SER A 52 -3.52 1.85 -8.84
C SER A 52 -3.38 1.28 -7.41
N GLU A 53 -3.60 2.10 -6.39
CA GLU A 53 -3.54 1.64 -5.00
C GLU A 53 -4.66 0.64 -4.66
N ILE A 54 -5.89 0.86 -5.14
CA ILE A 54 -6.97 -0.12 -4.94
C ILE A 54 -6.65 -1.46 -5.63
N MET A 55 -6.01 -1.42 -6.79
CA MET A 55 -5.62 -2.60 -7.58
C MET A 55 -4.28 -3.21 -7.13
N VAL A 56 -3.98 -3.22 -5.82
CA VAL A 56 -2.76 -3.84 -5.22
C VAL A 56 -1.48 -2.99 -5.33
N GLY A 57 -1.58 -1.71 -5.67
CA GLY A 57 -0.41 -0.83 -5.68
C GLY A 57 0.57 -1.14 -6.81
N ILE A 58 0.07 -1.28 -8.03
CA ILE A 58 0.89 -1.56 -9.23
C ILE A 58 1.91 -0.45 -9.45
N LEU A 59 1.51 0.81 -9.23
CA LEU A 59 2.41 1.96 -9.31
C LEU A 59 2.83 2.40 -7.91
N PRO A 60 4.14 2.54 -7.64
CA PRO A 60 4.59 3.02 -6.35
C PRO A 60 4.15 4.47 -6.12
N PRO A 61 3.55 4.80 -4.95
CA PRO A 61 3.06 6.14 -4.66
C PRO A 61 4.18 7.20 -4.64
N ASP A 62 5.42 6.76 -4.46
CA ASP A 62 6.59 7.61 -4.41
C ASP A 62 6.83 8.38 -5.73
N LEU A 63 6.49 7.79 -6.88
CA LEU A 63 6.53 8.47 -8.18
C LEU A 63 5.59 9.67 -8.24
N PHE A 64 4.40 9.52 -7.65
CA PHE A 64 3.43 10.61 -7.60
C PHE A 64 3.85 11.72 -6.63
N ILE A 65 4.60 11.39 -5.56
CA ILE A 65 5.18 12.40 -4.67
C ILE A 65 6.25 13.22 -5.41
N ILE A 66 7.12 12.57 -6.20
CA ILE A 66 8.12 13.25 -7.03
C ILE A 66 7.42 14.24 -7.99
N TRP A 67 6.36 13.80 -8.66
CA TRP A 67 5.57 14.65 -9.55
C TRP A 67 5.01 15.89 -8.85
N THR A 68 4.59 15.80 -7.58
CA THR A 68 4.05 16.98 -6.89
C THR A 68 5.04 18.13 -6.79
N LYS A 69 6.36 17.84 -6.86
CA LYS A 69 7.40 18.87 -6.83
C LYS A 69 7.29 19.90 -7.97
N SER A 70 6.73 19.51 -9.12
CA SER A 70 6.53 20.39 -10.28
C SER A 70 5.28 21.27 -10.18
N LEU A 71 4.46 21.11 -9.16
CA LEU A 71 3.20 21.84 -9.01
C LEU A 71 3.36 23.10 -8.16
N SER A 72 2.43 24.05 -8.33
CA SER A 72 2.42 25.33 -7.60
C SER A 72 2.28 25.18 -6.09
N HIS A 73 1.60 24.11 -5.62
CA HIS A 73 1.37 23.83 -4.21
C HIS A 73 1.73 22.37 -3.86
N PRO A 74 3.03 22.02 -3.80
CA PRO A 74 3.47 20.63 -3.64
C PRO A 74 2.93 19.98 -2.37
N TRP A 75 3.02 20.64 -1.22
CA TRP A 75 2.59 20.10 0.06
C TRP A 75 1.09 19.84 0.15
N LEU A 76 0.28 20.71 -0.44
CA LEU A 76 -1.16 20.52 -0.52
C LEU A 76 -1.47 19.27 -1.35
N MET A 77 -0.78 19.08 -2.46
CA MET A 77 -0.96 17.91 -3.30
C MET A 77 -0.51 16.62 -2.60
N VAL A 78 0.61 16.64 -1.87
CA VAL A 78 1.04 15.51 -1.02
C VAL A 78 -0.06 15.15 -0.01
N GLY A 79 -0.70 16.15 0.61
CA GLY A 79 -1.82 15.94 1.51
C GLY A 79 -3.03 15.28 0.83
N ILE A 80 -3.35 15.69 -0.41
CA ILE A 80 -4.41 15.09 -1.22
C ILE A 80 -4.06 13.63 -1.55
N LEU A 81 -2.84 13.37 -2.04
CA LEU A 81 -2.39 12.01 -2.36
C LEU A 81 -2.39 11.10 -1.12
N ALA A 82 -1.93 11.59 0.03
CA ALA A 82 -1.98 10.87 1.29
C ALA A 82 -3.41 10.52 1.71
N SER A 83 -4.35 11.46 1.52
CA SER A 83 -5.77 11.26 1.80
C SER A 83 -6.40 10.20 0.89
N LEU A 84 -6.11 10.25 -0.41
CA LEU A 84 -6.55 9.25 -1.37
C LEU A 84 -5.98 7.87 -1.05
N SER A 85 -4.70 7.80 -0.72
CA SER A 85 -4.03 6.57 -0.29
C SER A 85 -4.64 5.99 0.99
N TYR A 86 -4.96 6.83 1.96
CA TYR A 86 -5.70 6.42 3.16
C TYR A 86 -7.08 5.85 2.82
N LEU A 87 -7.84 6.53 1.95
CA LEU A 87 -9.15 6.08 1.48
C LEU A 87 -9.06 4.75 0.72
N ALA A 88 -8.06 4.58 -0.14
CA ALA A 88 -7.82 3.31 -0.83
C ALA A 88 -7.61 2.16 0.17
N GLY A 89 -6.85 2.41 1.25
CA GLY A 89 -6.69 1.44 2.34
C GLY A 89 -8.00 1.10 3.04
N VAL A 90 -8.83 2.11 3.34
CA VAL A 90 -10.15 1.89 3.97
C VAL A 90 -11.07 1.07 3.07
N ILE A 91 -11.08 1.35 1.76
CA ILE A 91 -11.83 0.56 0.77
C ILE A 91 -11.32 -0.88 0.74
N SER A 92 -10.00 -1.07 0.68
CA SER A 92 -9.37 -2.40 0.68
C SER A 92 -9.70 -3.19 1.94
N TYR A 93 -9.73 -2.52 3.11
CA TYR A 93 -10.19 -3.14 4.35
C TYR A 93 -11.66 -3.58 4.26
N GLY A 94 -12.54 -2.73 3.71
CA GLY A 94 -13.95 -3.05 3.47
C GLY A 94 -14.13 -4.24 2.52
N ILE A 95 -13.33 -4.30 1.44
CA ILE A 95 -13.28 -5.45 0.53
C ILE A 95 -12.89 -6.72 1.30
N GLY A 96 -11.88 -6.64 2.17
CA GLY A 96 -11.47 -7.74 3.03
C GLY A 96 -12.60 -8.27 3.92
N GLN A 97 -13.37 -7.37 4.54
CA GLN A 97 -14.55 -7.75 5.33
C GLN A 97 -15.60 -8.47 4.49
N GLN A 98 -15.84 -7.99 3.27
CA GLN A 98 -16.80 -8.62 2.35
C GLN A 98 -16.32 -10.02 1.91
N LEU A 99 -15.06 -10.16 1.56
CA LEU A 99 -14.45 -11.43 1.19
C LEU A 99 -14.57 -12.48 2.31
N HIS A 100 -14.37 -12.08 3.56
CA HIS A 100 -14.53 -12.98 4.70
C HIS A 100 -15.96 -13.50 4.90
N ARG A 101 -16.97 -12.75 4.41
CA ARG A 101 -18.38 -13.18 4.46
C ARG A 101 -18.70 -14.31 3.46
N LEU A 102 -17.87 -14.51 2.44
CA LEU A 102 -18.06 -15.57 1.45
C LEU A 102 -17.71 -16.93 2.08
N PRO A 103 -18.64 -17.92 2.10
CA PRO A 103 -18.43 -19.19 2.80
C PRO A 103 -17.21 -19.97 2.31
N ARG A 104 -16.87 -19.85 1.00
CA ARG A 104 -15.69 -20.50 0.40
C ARG A 104 -14.40 -19.89 0.91
N VAL A 105 -14.33 -18.55 0.97
CA VAL A 105 -13.14 -17.82 1.44
C VAL A 105 -12.94 -18.06 2.93
N LYS A 106 -14.02 -17.94 3.72
CA LYS A 106 -13.99 -18.20 5.15
C LYS A 106 -13.45 -19.60 5.47
N ARG A 107 -13.99 -20.63 4.80
CA ARG A 107 -13.55 -22.02 4.99
C ARG A 107 -12.07 -22.19 4.64
N TRP A 108 -11.65 -21.68 3.50
CA TRP A 108 -10.26 -21.76 3.05
C TRP A 108 -9.29 -21.07 4.03
N VAL A 109 -9.69 -19.92 4.56
CA VAL A 109 -8.93 -19.15 5.55
C VAL A 109 -8.85 -19.90 6.88
N ASP A 110 -9.97 -20.39 7.40
CA ASP A 110 -10.04 -21.09 8.68
C ASP A 110 -9.26 -22.42 8.64
N GLU A 111 -9.24 -23.10 7.49
CA GLU A 111 -8.50 -24.37 7.34
C GLU A 111 -6.98 -24.16 7.18
N LYS A 112 -6.56 -23.16 6.40
CA LYS A 112 -5.14 -23.00 6.03
C LYS A 112 -4.36 -22.00 6.88
N PHE A 113 -5.04 -21.03 7.46
CA PHE A 113 -4.38 -19.87 8.08
C PHE A 113 -4.89 -19.52 9.50
N ALA A 114 -5.61 -20.42 10.16
CA ALA A 114 -6.19 -20.18 11.50
C ALA A 114 -5.17 -19.65 12.53
N ALA A 115 -3.98 -20.26 12.58
CA ALA A 115 -2.94 -19.87 13.52
C ALA A 115 -2.36 -18.48 13.19
N GLN A 116 -2.13 -18.19 11.90
CA GLN A 116 -1.62 -16.89 11.41
C GLN A 116 -2.66 -15.80 11.66
N PHE A 117 -3.93 -16.08 11.44
CA PHE A 117 -5.03 -15.15 11.67
C PHE A 117 -5.17 -14.79 13.15
N THR A 118 -4.97 -15.74 14.07
CA THR A 118 -4.96 -15.44 15.50
C THR A 118 -3.82 -14.49 15.88
N GLN A 119 -2.63 -14.68 15.31
CA GLN A 119 -1.51 -13.78 15.50
C GLN A 119 -1.76 -12.39 14.89
N ILE A 120 -2.32 -12.32 13.68
CA ILE A 120 -2.67 -11.06 13.03
C ILE A 120 -3.74 -10.31 13.81
N ARG A 121 -4.73 -10.99 14.40
CA ARG A 121 -5.71 -10.35 15.30
C ARG A 121 -5.04 -9.67 16.49
N ARG A 122 -3.98 -10.29 17.03
CA ARG A 122 -3.24 -9.75 18.19
C ARG A 122 -2.33 -8.59 17.81
N PHE A 123 -1.66 -8.67 16.64
CA PHE A 123 -0.64 -7.72 16.20
C PHE A 123 -1.06 -6.93 14.94
N GLY A 124 -2.32 -6.99 14.53
CA GLY A 124 -2.81 -6.42 13.29
C GLY A 124 -2.55 -4.91 13.15
N GLY A 125 -2.65 -4.16 14.25
CA GLY A 125 -2.30 -2.74 14.26
C GLY A 125 -0.84 -2.49 13.89
N LEU A 126 0.07 -3.28 14.47
CA LEU A 126 1.50 -3.18 14.15
C LEU A 126 1.78 -3.52 12.68
N LEU A 127 1.11 -4.55 12.15
CA LEU A 127 1.25 -4.92 10.73
C LEU A 127 0.74 -3.82 9.80
N VAL A 128 -0.38 -3.18 10.14
CA VAL A 128 -0.91 -2.04 9.38
C VAL A 128 0.05 -0.85 9.44
N VAL A 129 0.60 -0.52 10.61
CA VAL A 129 1.59 0.54 10.78
C VAL A 129 2.85 0.24 9.97
N LEU A 130 3.38 -0.98 10.06
CA LEU A 130 4.55 -1.39 9.29
C LEU A 130 4.28 -1.28 7.78
N ALA A 131 3.13 -1.77 7.30
CA ALA A 131 2.77 -1.66 5.89
C ALA A 131 2.54 -0.21 5.45
N ALA A 132 2.04 0.64 6.32
CA ALA A 132 1.84 2.05 6.03
C ALA A 132 3.16 2.83 5.91
N LEU A 133 4.18 2.45 6.69
CA LEU A 133 5.48 3.12 6.73
C LEU A 133 6.52 2.52 5.78
N THR A 134 6.39 1.24 5.44
CA THR A 134 7.34 0.51 4.58
C THR A 134 6.82 0.40 3.14
N PRO A 135 7.66 -0.01 2.16
CA PRO A 135 7.23 -0.25 0.79
C PRO A 135 6.40 -1.54 0.61
N LEU A 136 5.80 -2.06 1.69
CA LEU A 136 4.88 -3.19 1.59
C LEU A 136 3.57 -2.76 0.90
N PRO A 137 2.90 -3.67 0.17
CA PRO A 137 1.63 -3.36 -0.48
C PRO A 137 0.53 -3.13 0.56
N PHE A 138 0.35 -1.87 0.93
CA PHE A 138 -0.59 -1.44 1.97
C PHE A 138 -2.04 -1.90 1.72
N PRO A 139 -2.58 -1.85 0.48
CA PRO A 139 -3.93 -2.34 0.23
C PRO A 139 -4.09 -3.83 0.52
N LEU A 140 -3.07 -4.65 0.25
CA LEU A 140 -3.09 -6.07 0.56
C LEU A 140 -3.16 -6.32 2.07
N VAL A 141 -2.33 -5.62 2.85
CA VAL A 141 -2.36 -5.72 4.33
C VAL A 141 -3.69 -5.21 4.89
N SER A 142 -4.25 -4.15 4.31
CA SER A 142 -5.57 -3.62 4.67
C SER A 142 -6.68 -4.63 4.40
N THR A 143 -6.65 -5.29 3.23
CA THR A 143 -7.58 -6.37 2.89
C THR A 143 -7.47 -7.52 3.87
N ILE A 144 -6.26 -7.97 4.20
CA ILE A 144 -6.04 -9.02 5.20
C ILE A 144 -6.57 -8.58 6.56
N ALA A 145 -6.31 -7.35 7.01
CA ALA A 145 -6.82 -6.82 8.27
C ALA A 145 -8.37 -6.86 8.32
N GLY A 146 -9.02 -6.51 7.20
CA GLY A 146 -10.47 -6.63 7.04
C GLY A 146 -10.96 -8.08 7.10
N MET A 147 -10.29 -9.01 6.40
CA MET A 147 -10.61 -10.44 6.41
C MET A 147 -10.49 -11.08 7.80
N VAL A 148 -9.49 -10.67 8.59
CA VAL A 148 -9.27 -11.17 9.97
C VAL A 148 -10.29 -10.60 10.96
N GLY A 149 -11.05 -9.59 10.56
CA GLY A 149 -11.98 -8.87 11.43
C GLY A 149 -11.24 -8.02 12.48
N TYR A 150 -10.08 -7.45 12.11
CA TYR A 150 -9.40 -6.49 12.97
C TYR A 150 -10.31 -5.29 13.24
N ARG A 151 -10.31 -4.75 14.46
CA ARG A 151 -11.25 -3.69 14.85
C ARG A 151 -11.06 -2.45 13.97
N PHE A 152 -12.12 -2.01 13.29
CA PHE A 152 -12.10 -0.93 12.31
C PHE A 152 -11.53 0.38 12.89
N GLN A 153 -11.91 0.76 14.10
CA GLN A 153 -11.40 1.97 14.74
C GLN A 153 -9.88 1.94 14.91
N TRP A 154 -9.32 0.83 15.39
CA TRP A 154 -7.88 0.68 15.55
C TRP A 154 -7.15 0.61 14.20
N TYR A 155 -7.81 0.04 13.18
CA TYR A 155 -7.30 0.08 11.82
C TYR A 155 -7.18 1.51 11.30
N LEU A 156 -8.20 2.36 11.49
CA LEU A 156 -8.18 3.76 11.05
C LEU A 156 -7.01 4.53 11.69
N TRP A 157 -6.82 4.37 13.01
CA TRP A 157 -5.69 5.01 13.70
C TRP A 157 -4.33 4.52 13.18
N ALA A 158 -4.17 3.21 13.00
CA ALA A 158 -2.95 2.65 12.45
C ALA A 158 -2.69 3.11 11.00
N ALA A 159 -3.72 3.20 10.18
CA ALA A 159 -3.64 3.67 8.80
C ALA A 159 -3.25 5.14 8.66
N LEU A 160 -3.51 6.00 9.68
CA LEU A 160 -3.07 7.40 9.70
C LEU A 160 -1.56 7.56 9.60
N THR A 161 -0.78 6.55 10.00
CA THR A 161 0.70 6.59 9.85
C THR A 161 1.13 6.73 8.40
N ARG A 162 0.25 6.47 7.43
CA ARG A 162 0.50 6.71 6.02
C ARG A 162 0.72 8.20 5.69
N PHE A 163 0.05 9.10 6.39
CA PHE A 163 0.32 10.54 6.25
C PHE A 163 1.75 10.89 6.66
N ILE A 164 2.26 10.24 7.71
CA ILE A 164 3.65 10.42 8.15
C ILE A 164 4.62 9.95 7.06
N ARG A 165 4.35 8.80 6.43
CA ARG A 165 5.16 8.31 5.31
C ARG A 165 5.20 9.33 4.17
N PHE A 166 4.04 9.76 3.68
CA PHE A 166 3.96 10.73 2.58
C PHE A 166 4.69 12.03 2.91
N ALA A 167 4.54 12.54 4.14
CA ALA A 167 5.24 13.75 4.60
C ALA A 167 6.76 13.56 4.67
N LEU A 168 7.24 12.43 5.20
CA LEU A 168 8.67 12.11 5.27
C LEU A 168 9.29 11.98 3.88
N TYR A 169 8.64 11.25 2.97
CA TYR A 169 9.12 11.10 1.59
C TYR A 169 9.14 12.44 0.86
N ALA A 170 8.09 13.25 1.01
CA ALA A 170 8.06 14.59 0.45
C ALA A 170 9.16 15.49 1.03
N ALA A 171 9.41 15.44 2.34
CA ALA A 171 10.48 16.22 2.96
C ALA A 171 11.86 15.86 2.40
N VAL A 172 12.14 14.57 2.22
CA VAL A 172 13.39 14.09 1.61
C VAL A 172 13.47 14.52 0.13
N ILE A 173 12.41 14.28 -0.66
CA ILE A 173 12.38 14.60 -2.09
C ILE A 173 12.50 16.11 -2.35
N PHE A 174 11.92 16.92 -1.47
CA PHE A 174 11.98 18.40 -1.61
C PHE A 174 13.29 18.98 -1.06
N GLY A 175 14.13 18.16 -0.43
CA GLY A 175 15.43 18.58 0.09
C GLY A 175 15.34 19.42 1.37
N LEU A 176 14.37 19.09 2.24
CA LEU A 176 14.19 19.74 3.54
C LEU A 176 14.89 19.02 4.68
N VAL A 177 15.42 17.82 4.41
CA VAL A 177 16.20 16.98 5.34
C VAL A 177 17.51 16.58 4.68
#